data_276e510041679614c108a4732948c6e1
#
_entry.id   276e510041679614c108a4732948c6e1
#
_cell.length_a   1.000
_cell.length_b   1.000
_cell.length_c   1.000
_cell.angle_alpha   90.00
_cell.angle_beta   90.00
_cell.angle_gamma   90.00
#
_symmetry.space_group_name_H-M   'P 1'
#
loop_
_entity.id
_entity.type
_entity.pdbx_description
1 polymer ?
#
loop_
_entity_poly.entity_id
_entity_poly.type
_entity_poly.pdbx_seq_one_letter_code
_entity_poly.pdbx_strand_id
1 'polypeptide(L)'
;MITAIAFTGSAVTDMPRARAFYEGVLGLKPAEEMAGGKWVEYQVGGGTFALTTIDPRWTPSDQGTAVAFEVDDLGTMVETVKRSGASISMEKSETPVCWIAIVHDPDGNKVVLHTRKAA
;
A
#
# COMPACT_ATOMS: atom_id res chain seq x y z
N MET A 1 11.19 8.67 -24.20
CA MET A 1 11.58 7.34 -23.72
C MET A 1 11.23 7.18 -22.24
N ILE A 2 10.85 5.96 -21.85
CA ILE A 2 10.60 5.66 -20.43
C ILE A 2 11.95 5.42 -19.77
N THR A 3 12.21 6.09 -18.63
CA THR A 3 13.48 5.98 -17.91
C THR A 3 13.35 5.32 -16.54
N ALA A 4 12.14 5.30 -15.95
CA ALA A 4 11.92 4.73 -14.61
C ALA A 4 10.42 4.63 -14.34
N ILE A 5 10.06 3.89 -13.27
CA ILE A 5 8.75 4.03 -12.64
C ILE A 5 8.87 5.18 -11.64
N ALA A 6 8.19 6.30 -11.93
CA ALA A 6 8.33 7.51 -11.11
C ALA A 6 7.67 7.33 -9.74
N PHE A 7 6.49 6.73 -9.71
CA PHE A 7 5.78 6.41 -8.47
C PHE A 7 4.70 5.37 -8.76
N THR A 8 4.23 4.70 -7.69
CA THR A 8 3.01 3.90 -7.69
C THR A 8 1.97 4.69 -6.91
N GLY A 9 0.84 4.97 -7.52
CA GLY A 9 -0.19 5.81 -6.91
C GLY A 9 -1.47 5.08 -6.62
N SER A 10 -2.09 5.40 -5.48
CA SER A 10 -3.41 4.90 -5.10
C SER A 10 -4.34 6.08 -4.84
N ALA A 11 -5.48 6.08 -5.54
CA ALA A 11 -6.53 7.05 -5.29
C ALA A 11 -7.28 6.69 -4.01
N VAL A 12 -7.56 7.70 -3.18
CA VAL A 12 -8.32 7.52 -1.94
C VAL A 12 -9.39 8.62 -1.88
N THR A 13 -10.39 8.43 -1.02
CA THR A 13 -11.50 9.38 -0.91
C THR A 13 -11.42 10.21 0.37
N ASP A 14 -10.63 9.79 1.33
CA ASP A 14 -10.49 10.45 2.64
C ASP A 14 -9.03 10.34 3.04
N MET A 15 -8.27 11.41 2.82
CA MET A 15 -6.82 11.38 3.06
C MET A 15 -6.46 11.08 4.51
N PRO A 16 -7.07 11.70 5.53
CA PRO A 16 -6.76 11.33 6.92
C PRO A 16 -7.00 9.86 7.23
N ARG A 17 -8.11 9.30 6.73
CA ARG A 17 -8.43 7.88 6.93
C ARG A 17 -7.42 6.97 6.21
N ALA A 18 -7.06 7.31 4.99
CA ALA A 18 -6.06 6.56 4.23
C ALA A 18 -4.70 6.61 4.94
N ARG A 19 -4.28 7.79 5.39
CA ARG A 19 -3.01 7.96 6.09
C ARG A 19 -2.97 7.17 7.40
N ALA A 20 -4.09 7.11 8.12
CA ALA A 20 -4.17 6.30 9.34
C ALA A 20 -3.86 4.83 9.05
N PHE A 21 -4.30 4.32 7.90
CA PHE A 21 -3.99 2.95 7.49
C PHE A 21 -2.53 2.81 7.04
N TYR A 22 -2.10 3.61 6.07
CA TYR A 22 -0.74 3.44 5.51
C TYR A 22 0.35 3.81 6.51
N GLU A 23 0.15 4.83 7.32
CA GLU A 23 1.13 5.28 8.31
C GLU A 23 0.94 4.54 9.64
N GLY A 24 -0.29 4.46 10.14
CA GLY A 24 -0.57 3.90 11.46
C GLY A 24 -0.56 2.38 11.49
N VAL A 25 -1.11 1.72 10.48
CA VAL A 25 -1.19 0.25 10.43
C VAL A 25 0.02 -0.33 9.71
N LEU A 26 0.31 0.15 8.50
CA LEU A 26 1.42 -0.39 7.71
C LEU A 26 2.78 0.20 8.07
N GLY A 27 2.80 1.32 8.78
CA GLY A 27 4.05 1.90 9.30
C GLY A 27 4.84 2.73 8.29
N LEU A 28 4.24 3.16 7.19
CA LEU A 28 4.93 4.02 6.24
C LEU A 28 5.12 5.42 6.83
N LYS A 29 6.21 6.09 6.45
CA LYS A 29 6.51 7.44 6.91
C LYS A 29 6.38 8.42 5.75
N PRO A 30 5.55 9.47 5.87
CA PRO A 30 5.40 10.44 4.80
C PRO A 30 6.69 11.21 4.56
N ALA A 31 7.03 11.41 3.29
CA ALA A 31 8.19 12.16 2.87
C ALA A 31 7.80 13.56 2.42
N GLU A 32 6.69 13.70 1.69
CA GLU A 32 6.23 14.99 1.18
C GLU A 32 4.71 15.06 1.10
N GLU A 33 4.17 16.26 1.32
CA GLU A 33 2.78 16.61 1.04
C GLU A 33 2.76 17.74 0.03
N MET A 34 1.86 17.65 -0.94
CA MET A 34 1.70 18.65 -1.99
C MET A 34 0.22 18.89 -2.26
N ALA A 35 -0.07 19.93 -3.04
CA ALA A 35 -1.43 20.26 -3.49
C ALA A 35 -2.41 20.39 -2.32
N GLY A 36 -1.99 21.04 -1.23
CA GLY A 36 -2.86 21.26 -0.07
C GLY A 36 -3.23 19.99 0.66
N GLY A 37 -2.35 18.98 0.64
CA GLY A 37 -2.60 17.70 1.30
C GLY A 37 -3.31 16.68 0.43
N LYS A 38 -3.56 17.00 -0.85
CA LYS A 38 -4.23 16.09 -1.79
C LYS A 38 -3.29 15.08 -2.43
N TRP A 39 -2.00 15.24 -2.20
CA TRP A 39 -0.96 14.35 -2.71
C TRP A 39 0.06 14.13 -1.59
N VAL A 40 0.23 12.88 -1.17
CA VAL A 40 1.16 12.52 -0.11
C VAL A 40 2.09 11.44 -0.64
N GLU A 41 3.39 11.67 -0.56
CA GLU A 41 4.40 10.73 -1.02
C GLU A 41 5.12 10.05 0.14
N TYR A 42 5.44 8.78 -0.07
CA TYR A 42 6.19 7.95 0.83
C TYR A 42 7.38 7.36 0.08
N GLN A 43 8.57 7.46 0.66
CA GLN A 43 9.73 6.78 0.12
C GLN A 43 9.83 5.40 0.74
N VAL A 44 9.81 4.36 -0.08
CA VAL A 44 9.79 2.97 0.37
C VAL A 44 10.90 2.23 -0.35
N GLY A 45 12.01 1.99 0.33
CA GLY A 45 13.21 1.49 -0.34
C GLY A 45 13.64 2.44 -1.44
N GLY A 46 13.88 1.92 -2.64
CA GLY A 46 14.23 2.74 -3.79
C GLY A 46 13.03 3.28 -4.58
N GLY A 47 11.81 3.07 -4.09
CA GLY A 47 10.60 3.46 -4.80
C GLY A 47 9.81 4.55 -4.10
N THR A 48 8.90 5.17 -4.83
CA THR A 48 7.96 6.16 -4.30
C THR A 48 6.54 5.62 -4.40
N PHE A 49 5.81 5.67 -3.30
CA PHE A 49 4.39 5.37 -3.23
C PHE A 49 3.64 6.66 -2.93
N ALA A 50 2.50 6.89 -3.58
CA ALA A 50 1.72 8.11 -3.38
C ALA A 50 0.25 7.80 -3.12
N LEU A 51 -0.35 8.60 -2.23
CA LEU A 51 -1.80 8.65 -2.03
C LEU A 51 -2.31 9.96 -2.61
N THR A 52 -3.49 9.92 -3.25
CA THR A 52 -4.02 11.12 -3.89
C THR A 52 -5.54 11.19 -3.85
N THR A 53 -6.04 12.42 -3.68
CA THR A 53 -7.45 12.78 -3.89
C THR A 53 -7.57 13.85 -4.98
N ILE A 54 -6.51 14.04 -5.77
CA ILE A 54 -6.39 15.24 -6.63
C ILE A 54 -7.34 15.23 -7.84
N ASP A 55 -7.66 14.04 -8.37
CA ASP A 55 -8.52 13.91 -9.56
C ASP A 55 -9.72 13.02 -9.22
N PRO A 56 -10.95 13.58 -9.24
CA PRO A 56 -12.14 12.79 -8.92
C PRO A 56 -12.43 11.67 -9.91
N ARG A 57 -11.79 11.66 -11.08
CA ARG A 57 -11.91 10.58 -12.07
C ARG A 57 -10.96 9.42 -11.78
N TRP A 58 -9.97 9.64 -10.93
CA TRP A 58 -9.06 8.59 -10.46
C TRP A 58 -9.64 8.04 -9.18
N THR A 59 -10.27 6.87 -9.27
CA THR A 59 -11.05 6.30 -8.17
C THR A 59 -10.36 5.09 -7.55
N PRO A 60 -10.64 4.79 -6.28
CA PRO A 60 -10.12 3.58 -5.64
C PRO A 60 -10.56 2.32 -6.40
N SER A 61 -9.71 1.28 -6.38
CA SER A 61 -10.01 0.02 -7.06
C SER A 61 -9.22 -1.13 -6.45
N ASP A 62 -9.82 -2.33 -6.44
CA ASP A 62 -9.15 -3.58 -6.14
C ASP A 62 -8.91 -4.41 -7.40
N GLN A 63 -9.11 -3.81 -8.56
CA GLN A 63 -8.93 -4.44 -9.87
C GLN A 63 -7.70 -3.86 -10.56
N GLY A 64 -7.00 -4.69 -11.34
CA GLY A 64 -5.83 -4.26 -12.10
C GLY A 64 -4.57 -4.12 -11.26
N THR A 65 -3.81 -3.07 -11.53
CA THR A 65 -2.49 -2.86 -10.91
C THR A 65 -2.62 -2.55 -9.42
N ALA A 66 -1.78 -3.17 -8.62
CA ALA A 66 -1.73 -2.91 -7.17
C ALA A 66 -0.28 -2.76 -6.74
N VAL A 67 -0.07 -2.00 -5.65
CA VAL A 67 1.24 -1.92 -5.01
C VAL A 67 1.52 -3.21 -4.25
N ALA A 68 2.77 -3.65 -4.27
CA ALA A 68 3.23 -4.75 -3.43
C ALA A 68 4.37 -4.21 -2.57
N PHE A 69 4.20 -4.28 -1.25
CA PHE A 69 5.24 -3.88 -0.30
C PHE A 69 6.01 -5.10 0.16
N GLU A 70 7.34 -5.01 0.08
CA GLU A 70 8.20 -6.03 0.68
C GLU A 70 8.24 -5.81 2.19
N VAL A 71 7.95 -6.83 2.98
CA VAL A 71 8.00 -6.77 4.44
C VAL A 71 8.91 -7.86 4.96
N ASP A 72 9.58 -7.59 6.08
CA ASP A 72 10.54 -8.53 6.67
C ASP A 72 9.84 -9.62 7.51
N ASP A 73 8.65 -9.32 8.06
CA ASP A 73 7.88 -10.27 8.88
C ASP A 73 6.41 -10.20 8.48
N LEU A 74 6.03 -11.00 7.49
CA LEU A 74 4.68 -10.99 6.95
C LEU A 74 3.65 -11.44 7.99
N GLY A 75 3.98 -12.43 8.82
CA GLY A 75 3.06 -12.91 9.85
C GLY A 75 2.68 -11.81 10.83
N THR A 76 3.68 -11.06 11.32
CA THR A 76 3.43 -9.94 12.23
C THR A 76 2.64 -8.84 11.54
N MET A 77 2.95 -8.52 10.29
CA MET A 77 2.23 -7.49 9.55
C MET A 77 0.76 -7.88 9.35
N VAL A 78 0.48 -9.11 8.98
CA VAL A 78 -0.90 -9.59 8.80
C VAL A 78 -1.68 -9.52 10.11
N GLU A 79 -1.06 -9.88 11.24
CA GLU A 79 -1.71 -9.76 12.55
C GLU A 79 -2.02 -8.30 12.91
N THR A 80 -1.12 -7.38 12.57
CA THR A 80 -1.34 -5.94 12.78
C THR A 80 -2.52 -5.45 11.94
N VAL A 81 -2.61 -5.88 10.69
CA VAL A 81 -3.72 -5.53 9.81
C VAL A 81 -5.03 -6.08 10.36
N LYS A 82 -5.05 -7.33 10.81
CA LYS A 82 -6.25 -7.94 11.43
C LYS A 82 -6.73 -7.13 12.62
N ARG A 83 -5.82 -6.73 13.51
CA ARG A 83 -6.17 -5.96 14.70
C ARG A 83 -6.74 -4.59 14.36
N SER A 84 -6.35 -4.02 13.23
CA SER A 84 -6.88 -2.73 12.77
C SER A 84 -8.31 -2.82 12.25
N GLY A 85 -8.81 -4.03 12.00
CA GLY A 85 -10.13 -4.25 11.40
C GLY A 85 -10.17 -4.13 9.89
N ALA A 86 -9.01 -3.94 9.23
CA ALA A 86 -8.95 -3.84 7.78
C ALA A 86 -9.27 -5.20 7.13
N SER A 87 -9.82 -5.15 5.91
CA SER A 87 -10.17 -6.35 5.14
C SER A 87 -8.94 -7.09 4.66
N ILE A 88 -8.99 -8.41 4.71
CA ILE A 88 -7.97 -9.31 4.18
C ILE A 88 -8.66 -10.26 3.22
N SER A 89 -8.24 -10.27 1.95
CA SER A 89 -8.79 -11.16 0.94
C SER A 89 -7.93 -12.40 0.72
N MET A 90 -6.66 -12.35 1.11
CA MET A 90 -5.77 -13.51 1.10
C MET A 90 -4.90 -13.48 2.35
N GLU A 91 -5.06 -14.49 3.21
CA GLU A 91 -4.19 -14.69 4.37
C GLU A 91 -2.78 -15.03 3.91
N LYS A 92 -1.80 -14.97 4.84
CA LYS A 92 -0.42 -15.36 4.54
C LYS A 92 -0.39 -16.71 3.84
N SER A 93 0.14 -16.74 2.63
CA SER A 93 0.19 -17.92 1.78
C SER A 93 1.60 -18.12 1.24
N GLU A 94 1.97 -19.37 1.05
CA GLU A 94 3.31 -19.71 0.58
C GLU A 94 3.30 -20.01 -0.92
N THR A 95 4.30 -19.51 -1.62
CA THR A 95 4.64 -19.92 -2.99
C THR A 95 6.06 -20.50 -2.98
N PRO A 96 6.54 -21.07 -4.08
CA PRO A 96 7.92 -21.56 -4.12
C PRO A 96 8.97 -20.48 -3.88
N VAL A 97 8.66 -19.20 -4.12
CA VAL A 97 9.65 -18.11 -4.10
C VAL A 97 9.35 -17.04 -3.05
N CYS A 98 8.17 -17.06 -2.41
CA CYS A 98 7.79 -15.98 -1.49
C CYS A 98 6.68 -16.41 -0.54
N TRP A 99 6.43 -15.53 0.44
CA TRP A 99 5.21 -15.50 1.22
C TRP A 99 4.41 -14.28 0.78
N ILE A 100 3.10 -14.39 0.69
CA ILE A 100 2.24 -13.31 0.16
C ILE A 100 0.93 -13.25 0.92
N ALA A 101 0.40 -12.04 1.06
CA ALA A 101 -0.94 -11.78 1.59
C ALA A 101 -1.54 -10.61 0.82
N ILE A 102 -2.86 -10.53 0.78
CA ILE A 102 -3.56 -9.41 0.15
C ILE A 102 -4.50 -8.80 1.18
N VAL A 103 -4.31 -7.52 1.43
CA VAL A 103 -5.13 -6.71 2.33
C VAL A 103 -5.75 -5.56 1.54
N HIS A 104 -6.67 -4.85 2.16
CA HIS A 104 -7.34 -3.71 1.52
C HIS A 104 -7.25 -2.49 2.41
N ASP A 105 -7.00 -1.35 1.78
CA ASP A 105 -7.03 -0.08 2.51
C ASP A 105 -8.49 0.33 2.81
N PRO A 106 -8.72 1.43 3.54
CA PRO A 106 -10.08 1.83 3.88
C PRO A 106 -11.01 2.11 2.70
N ASP A 107 -10.47 2.43 1.54
CA ASP A 107 -11.24 2.63 0.31
C ASP A 107 -11.40 1.36 -0.53
N GLY A 108 -10.85 0.24 -0.06
CA GLY A 108 -10.89 -1.04 -0.77
C GLY A 108 -9.79 -1.23 -1.80
N ASN A 109 -8.82 -0.33 -1.89
CA ASN A 109 -7.68 -0.55 -2.77
C ASN A 109 -6.92 -1.80 -2.33
N LYS A 110 -6.54 -2.64 -3.29
CA LYS A 110 -5.74 -3.82 -3.03
C LYS A 110 -4.32 -3.43 -2.66
N VAL A 111 -3.82 -4.02 -1.59
CA VAL A 111 -2.42 -3.88 -1.15
C VAL A 111 -1.85 -5.27 -0.99
N VAL A 112 -0.80 -5.57 -1.74
CA VAL A 112 -0.10 -6.85 -1.64
C VAL A 112 1.03 -6.69 -0.62
N LEU A 113 1.14 -7.64 0.31
CA LEU A 113 2.23 -7.73 1.26
C LEU A 113 3.04 -8.98 0.90
N HIS A 114 4.36 -8.85 0.88
CA HIS A 114 5.22 -9.85 0.26
C HIS A 114 6.51 -10.00 1.04
N THR A 115 6.95 -11.24 1.24
CA THR A 115 8.28 -11.54 1.78
C THR A 115 8.93 -12.53 0.82
N ARG A 116 10.02 -12.09 0.19
CA ARG A 116 10.78 -12.94 -0.71
C ARG A 116 11.53 -13.99 0.10
N LYS A 117 11.47 -15.24 -0.35
CA LYS A 117 12.30 -16.29 0.25
C LYS A 117 13.75 -16.07 -0.16
N ALA A 118 14.66 -16.44 0.72
CA ALA A 118 16.07 -16.42 0.41
C ALA A 118 16.36 -17.32 -0.78
N ALA A 119 17.27 -16.90 -1.65
CA ALA A 119 17.69 -17.66 -2.82
C ALA A 119 18.45 -18.93 -2.41
#